data_a283cca1c00900a72a3c726f65e87a89
#
_entry.id   a283cca1c00900a72a3c726f65e87a89
#
_cell.length_a   1.000
_cell.length_b   1.000
_cell.length_c   1.000
_cell.angle_alpha   90.00
_cell.angle_beta   90.00
_cell.angle_gamma   90.00
#
_symmetry.space_group_name_H-M   'P 1'
#
loop_
_entity.id
_entity.type
_entity.pdbx_description
1 polymer ?
#
loop_
_entity_poly.entity_id
_entity_poly.type
_entity_poly.pdbx_seq_one_letter_code
_entity_poly.pdbx_strand_id
1 'polypeptide(L)'
;FISLILAFLVVLLVMPKAIPFLHQLKFGQEIREEGPQWHQVKSGTPTMGGIVILVAMIVSVLGAVVMGDLSTTQLSLLFLTLAYGVIGFIDDYIKVVKKRNLGLNSKQKLIGQIVVGLLFVWLSGGFTSEATYLSIPFTDFELDFGIVYPFVALFWLVGFSNAVNLTDG
;
A
#
# COMPACT_ATOMS: atom_id res chain seq x y z
N PHE A 1 -4.87 13.16 -15.59
CA PHE A 1 -3.50 13.62 -15.83
C PHE A 1 -2.99 14.58 -14.74
N ILE A 2 -3.78 15.55 -14.29
CA ILE A 2 -3.38 16.55 -13.28
C ILE A 2 -2.99 15.84 -11.97
N SER A 3 -3.77 14.89 -11.50
CA SER A 3 -3.51 14.11 -10.29
C SER A 3 -2.15 13.37 -10.37
N LEU A 4 -1.82 12.81 -11.52
CA LEU A 4 -0.54 12.15 -11.77
C LEU A 4 0.63 13.14 -11.66
N ILE A 5 0.48 14.31 -12.29
CA ILE A 5 1.50 15.37 -12.27
C ILE A 5 1.69 15.88 -10.84
N LEU A 6 0.61 16.12 -10.11
CA LEU A 6 0.67 16.56 -8.72
C LEU A 6 1.41 15.54 -7.83
N ALA A 7 1.05 14.25 -7.92
CA ALA A 7 1.71 13.21 -7.16
C ALA A 7 3.21 13.14 -7.51
N PHE A 8 3.55 13.18 -8.79
CA PHE A 8 4.94 13.17 -9.25
C PHE A 8 5.73 14.36 -8.72
N LEU A 9 5.18 15.57 -8.80
CA LEU A 9 5.83 16.78 -8.28
C LEU A 9 6.06 16.72 -6.77
N VAL A 10 5.08 16.25 -6.00
CA VAL A 10 5.23 16.10 -4.55
C VAL A 10 6.38 15.15 -4.23
N VAL A 11 6.43 13.98 -4.86
CA VAL A 11 7.52 13.01 -4.64
C VAL A 11 8.86 13.61 -5.06
N LEU A 12 8.94 14.24 -6.23
CA LEU A 12 10.16 14.83 -6.77
C LEU A 12 10.75 15.91 -5.84
N LEU A 13 9.89 16.74 -5.26
CA LEU A 13 10.32 17.87 -4.41
C LEU A 13 10.58 17.45 -2.95
N VAL A 14 9.84 16.49 -2.44
CA VAL A 14 9.90 16.09 -1.01
C VAL A 14 10.91 14.98 -0.78
N MET A 15 11.05 14.00 -1.68
CA MET A 15 11.90 12.84 -1.48
C MET A 15 13.38 13.18 -1.25
N PRO A 16 14.00 14.13 -1.99
CA PRO A 16 15.39 14.51 -1.75
C PRO A 16 15.68 15.06 -0.34
N LYS A 17 14.65 15.62 0.31
CA LYS A 17 14.76 16.12 1.70
C LYS A 17 14.38 15.04 2.72
N ALA A 18 13.42 14.19 2.38
CA ALA A 18 12.96 13.11 3.24
C ALA A 18 14.03 12.03 3.46
N ILE A 19 14.75 11.63 2.42
CA ILE A 19 15.80 10.61 2.50
C ILE A 19 16.89 10.98 3.55
N PRO A 20 17.55 12.14 3.49
CA PRO A 20 18.53 12.53 4.50
C PRO A 20 17.93 12.63 5.91
N PHE A 21 16.71 13.12 6.02
CA PHE A 21 16.01 13.21 7.30
C PHE A 21 15.76 11.83 7.92
N LEU A 22 15.28 10.88 7.13
CA LEU A 22 15.07 9.49 7.57
C LEU A 22 16.41 8.83 7.97
N HIS A 23 17.48 9.09 7.23
CA HIS A 23 18.82 8.64 7.60
C HIS A 23 19.28 9.19 8.96
N GLN A 24 19.06 10.49 9.22
CA GLN A 24 19.44 11.12 10.49
C GLN A 24 18.70 10.52 11.70
N LEU A 25 17.45 10.09 11.49
CA LEU A 25 16.67 9.40 12.51
C LEU A 25 17.18 7.98 12.78
N LYS A 26 18.25 7.54 12.09
CA LYS A 26 18.82 6.18 12.17
C LYS A 26 17.80 5.08 11.90
N PHE A 27 16.84 5.37 11.06
CA PHE A 27 15.86 4.40 10.59
C PHE A 27 16.48 3.55 9.47
N GLY A 28 17.67 2.99 9.73
CA GLY A 28 18.31 2.06 8.83
C GLY A 28 17.66 0.70 8.92
N GLN A 29 17.42 0.10 7.76
CA GLN A 29 16.91 -1.24 7.67
C GLN A 29 17.95 -2.24 8.16
N GLU A 30 17.66 -2.97 9.23
CA GLU A 30 18.36 -4.19 9.57
C GLU A 30 17.74 -5.34 8.78
N ILE A 31 18.55 -5.95 7.93
CA ILE A 31 18.10 -7.04 7.04
C ILE A 31 17.91 -8.30 7.88
N ARG A 32 16.86 -9.07 7.56
CA ARG A 32 16.63 -10.38 8.17
C ARG A 32 17.76 -11.34 7.78
N GLU A 33 18.34 -12.01 8.75
CA GLU A 33 19.39 -13.02 8.53
C GLU A 33 18.89 -14.20 7.68
N GLU A 34 17.59 -14.48 7.70
CA GLU A 34 16.91 -15.55 6.97
C GLU A 34 16.62 -15.20 5.49
N GLY A 35 16.94 -13.96 5.06
CA GLY A 35 16.68 -13.48 3.69
C GLY A 35 17.78 -13.85 2.69
N PRO A 36 17.51 -13.72 1.37
CA PRO A 36 18.52 -13.91 0.34
C PRO A 36 19.71 -12.98 0.55
N GLN A 37 20.95 -13.49 0.37
CA GLN A 37 22.18 -12.73 0.63
C GLN A 37 22.30 -11.41 -0.16
N TRP A 38 21.68 -11.33 -1.35
CA TRP A 38 21.69 -10.08 -2.15
C TRP A 38 20.89 -8.93 -1.51
N HIS A 39 20.02 -9.18 -0.52
CA HIS A 39 19.37 -8.13 0.24
C HIS A 39 20.34 -7.36 1.16
N GLN A 40 21.50 -7.93 1.48
CA GLN A 40 22.51 -7.27 2.31
C GLN A 40 23.05 -5.96 1.70
N VAL A 41 22.99 -5.83 0.37
CA VAL A 41 23.35 -4.59 -0.34
C VAL A 41 22.45 -3.41 0.07
N LYS A 42 21.23 -3.69 0.54
CA LYS A 42 20.26 -2.68 1.00
C LYS A 42 20.48 -2.23 2.46
N SER A 43 21.48 -2.81 3.15
CA SER A 43 21.80 -2.41 4.53
C SER A 43 22.08 -0.91 4.61
N GLY A 44 21.43 -0.23 5.56
CA GLY A 44 21.54 1.23 5.71
C GLY A 44 20.58 2.05 4.84
N THR A 45 19.80 1.44 3.96
CA THR A 45 18.73 2.16 3.25
C THR A 45 17.68 2.62 4.26
N PRO A 46 17.27 3.91 4.25
CA PRO A 46 16.26 4.39 5.19
C PRO A 46 14.91 3.72 4.94
N THR A 47 14.24 3.31 6.01
CA THR A 47 12.86 2.81 5.98
C THR A 47 11.86 3.96 6.01
N MET A 48 10.56 3.66 5.87
CA MET A 48 9.44 4.60 5.97
C MET A 48 9.36 5.64 4.83
N GLY A 49 10.10 5.49 3.74
CA GLY A 49 9.99 6.35 2.54
C GLY A 49 8.58 6.36 1.92
N GLY A 50 7.80 5.30 2.14
CA GLY A 50 6.41 5.20 1.74
C GLY A 50 5.50 6.31 2.28
N ILE A 51 5.86 6.99 3.38
CA ILE A 51 5.11 8.14 3.91
C ILE A 51 5.02 9.24 2.86
N VAL A 52 6.11 9.52 2.15
CA VAL A 52 6.12 10.55 1.10
C VAL A 52 5.17 10.19 -0.04
N ILE A 53 5.10 8.90 -0.40
CA ILE A 53 4.18 8.40 -1.42
C ILE A 53 2.72 8.56 -0.97
N LEU A 54 2.41 8.23 0.29
CA LEU A 54 1.06 8.41 0.85
C LEU A 54 0.65 9.88 0.87
N VAL A 55 1.55 10.78 1.26
CA VAL A 55 1.30 12.23 1.22
C VAL A 55 1.04 12.70 -0.22
N ALA A 56 1.84 12.24 -1.18
CA ALA A 56 1.65 12.57 -2.59
C ALA A 56 0.28 12.10 -3.12
N MET A 57 -0.17 10.93 -2.71
CA MET A 57 -1.49 10.41 -3.07
C MET A 57 -2.63 11.25 -2.45
N ILE A 58 -2.50 11.63 -1.17
CA ILE A 58 -3.49 12.50 -0.51
C ILE A 58 -3.60 13.84 -1.26
N VAL A 59 -2.47 14.48 -1.55
CA VAL A 59 -2.43 15.75 -2.29
C VAL A 59 -3.08 15.60 -3.67
N SER A 60 -2.79 14.50 -4.36
CA SER A 60 -3.36 14.19 -5.67
C SER A 60 -4.88 14.05 -5.63
N VAL A 61 -5.41 13.35 -4.61
CA VAL A 61 -6.86 13.19 -4.44
C VAL A 61 -7.52 14.50 -4.02
N LEU A 62 -6.90 15.29 -3.15
CA LEU A 62 -7.40 16.63 -2.80
C LEU A 62 -7.46 17.54 -4.04
N GLY A 63 -6.48 17.45 -4.93
CA GLY A 63 -6.54 18.13 -6.22
C GLY A 63 -7.75 17.70 -7.07
N ALA A 64 -8.07 16.40 -7.11
CA ALA A 64 -9.26 15.90 -7.82
C ALA A 64 -10.57 16.38 -7.18
N VAL A 65 -10.63 16.45 -5.83
CA VAL A 65 -11.79 17.02 -5.10
C VAL A 65 -12.05 18.45 -5.51
N VAL A 66 -11.01 19.29 -5.53
CA VAL A 66 -11.12 20.72 -5.90
C VAL A 66 -11.62 20.89 -7.34
N MET A 67 -11.30 19.93 -8.20
CA MET A 67 -11.76 19.94 -9.61
C MET A 67 -13.17 19.34 -9.80
N GLY A 68 -13.80 18.86 -8.72
CA GLY A 68 -15.13 18.24 -8.80
C GLY A 68 -15.14 16.83 -9.41
N ASP A 69 -13.99 16.19 -9.51
CA ASP A 69 -13.78 14.93 -10.24
C ASP A 69 -13.49 13.76 -9.26
N LEU A 70 -14.30 13.64 -8.20
CA LEU A 70 -14.14 12.60 -7.18
C LEU A 70 -15.27 11.58 -7.25
N SER A 71 -14.91 10.32 -7.50
CA SER A 71 -15.83 9.19 -7.48
C SER A 71 -15.74 8.37 -6.17
N THR A 72 -16.79 7.62 -5.84
CA THR A 72 -16.79 6.69 -4.70
C THR A 72 -15.69 5.64 -4.83
N THR A 73 -15.41 5.19 -6.06
CA THR A 73 -14.32 4.24 -6.34
C THR A 73 -12.96 4.82 -5.98
N GLN A 74 -12.69 6.09 -6.32
CA GLN A 74 -11.43 6.76 -5.97
C GLN A 74 -11.27 6.90 -4.45
N LEU A 75 -12.36 7.20 -3.73
CA LEU A 75 -12.36 7.26 -2.26
C LEU A 75 -12.07 5.91 -1.63
N SER A 76 -12.70 4.84 -2.11
CA SER A 76 -12.46 3.49 -1.58
C SER A 76 -11.02 3.01 -1.86
N LEU A 77 -10.45 3.33 -3.03
CA LEU A 77 -9.05 3.05 -3.34
C LEU A 77 -8.09 3.86 -2.45
N LEU A 78 -8.39 5.14 -2.20
CA LEU A 78 -7.61 5.95 -1.27
C LEU A 78 -7.65 5.36 0.14
N PHE A 79 -8.85 4.99 0.61
CA PHE A 79 -9.03 4.32 1.90
C PHE A 79 -8.16 3.05 1.99
N LEU A 80 -8.23 2.16 0.99
CA LEU A 80 -7.43 0.94 0.94
C LEU A 80 -5.94 1.25 1.06
N THR A 81 -5.46 2.19 0.25
CA THR A 81 -4.04 2.54 0.20
C THR A 81 -3.55 3.13 1.52
N LEU A 82 -4.32 4.05 2.11
CA LEU A 82 -3.97 4.66 3.40
C LEU A 82 -4.00 3.63 4.53
N ALA A 83 -5.02 2.77 4.57
CA ALA A 83 -5.15 1.77 5.62
C ALA A 83 -4.05 0.70 5.55
N TYR A 84 -3.70 0.21 4.35
CA TYR A 84 -2.54 -0.67 4.16
C TYR A 84 -1.22 0.06 4.47
N GLY A 85 -1.13 1.34 4.10
CA GLY A 85 0.01 2.20 4.43
C GLY A 85 0.20 2.35 5.94
N VAL A 86 -0.90 2.49 6.71
CA VAL A 86 -0.86 2.54 8.18
C VAL A 86 -0.38 1.22 8.77
N ILE A 87 -0.81 0.07 8.22
CA ILE A 87 -0.32 -1.24 8.66
C ILE A 87 1.20 -1.34 8.43
N GLY A 88 1.69 -0.94 7.25
CA GLY A 88 3.12 -0.91 6.94
C GLY A 88 3.88 0.07 7.82
N PHE A 89 3.33 1.26 8.05
CA PHE A 89 3.91 2.25 8.95
C PHE A 89 4.07 1.72 10.38
N ILE A 90 3.05 1.07 10.93
CA ILE A 90 3.10 0.47 12.27
C ILE A 90 4.16 -0.63 12.32
N ASP A 91 4.24 -1.47 11.28
CA ASP A 91 5.24 -2.52 11.16
C ASP A 91 6.67 -1.95 11.25
N ASP A 92 6.96 -0.94 10.45
CA ASP A 92 8.28 -0.29 10.43
C ASP A 92 8.55 0.52 11.70
N TYR A 93 7.56 1.25 12.20
CA TYR A 93 7.68 2.01 13.43
C TYR A 93 8.05 1.12 14.64
N ILE A 94 7.45 -0.07 14.74
CA ILE A 94 7.79 -1.03 15.80
C ILE A 94 9.24 -1.49 15.67
N LYS A 95 9.72 -1.75 14.45
CA LYS A 95 11.12 -2.14 14.21
C LYS A 95 12.09 -1.05 14.70
N VAL A 96 11.80 0.19 14.31
CA VAL A 96 12.62 1.35 14.65
C VAL A 96 12.66 1.61 16.15
N VAL A 97 11.48 1.71 16.80
CA VAL A 97 11.39 2.02 18.24
C VAL A 97 11.97 0.91 19.10
N LYS A 98 11.73 -0.33 18.72
CA LYS A 98 12.24 -1.49 19.47
C LYS A 98 13.66 -1.91 19.04
N LYS A 99 14.24 -1.24 18.05
CA LYS A 99 15.59 -1.54 17.50
C LYS A 99 15.76 -3.03 17.21
N ARG A 100 14.81 -3.60 16.46
CA ARG A 100 14.82 -5.01 16.10
C ARG A 100 14.25 -5.21 14.67
N ASN A 101 14.62 -6.32 14.03
CA ASN A 101 14.19 -6.67 12.65
C ASN A 101 12.71 -7.11 12.57
N LEU A 102 12.04 -7.31 13.72
CA LEU A 102 10.67 -7.81 13.77
C LEU A 102 9.71 -6.68 14.13
N GLY A 103 8.81 -6.34 13.20
CA GLY A 103 7.69 -5.43 13.39
C GLY A 103 6.47 -6.10 14.00
N LEU A 104 5.35 -5.99 13.34
CA LEU A 104 4.14 -6.77 13.64
C LEU A 104 4.40 -8.27 13.45
N ASN A 105 3.80 -9.11 14.27
CA ASN A 105 3.85 -10.54 13.97
C ASN A 105 2.98 -10.86 12.74
N SER A 106 3.29 -11.96 12.04
CA SER A 106 2.63 -12.33 10.79
C SER A 106 1.11 -12.44 10.92
N LYS A 107 0.60 -12.90 12.07
CA LYS A 107 -0.84 -13.01 12.34
C LYS A 107 -1.50 -11.64 12.49
N GLN A 108 -0.87 -10.70 13.22
CA GLN A 108 -1.37 -9.35 13.39
C GLN A 108 -1.45 -8.60 12.06
N LYS A 109 -0.39 -8.72 11.25
CA LYS A 109 -0.34 -8.12 9.92
C LYS A 109 -1.42 -8.69 8.99
N LEU A 110 -1.54 -10.02 8.96
CA LEU A 110 -2.54 -10.72 8.15
C LEU A 110 -3.98 -10.35 8.56
N ILE A 111 -4.28 -10.34 9.85
CA ILE A 111 -5.61 -9.95 10.35
C ILE A 111 -5.93 -8.50 9.96
N GLY A 112 -4.99 -7.57 10.15
CA GLY A 112 -5.17 -6.19 9.74
C GLY A 112 -5.45 -6.05 8.24
N GLN A 113 -4.70 -6.75 7.41
CA GLN A 113 -4.89 -6.76 5.96
C GLN A 113 -6.25 -7.35 5.55
N ILE A 114 -6.68 -8.44 6.18
CA ILE A 114 -7.99 -9.06 5.91
C ILE A 114 -9.11 -8.11 6.30
N VAL A 115 -9.06 -7.50 7.48
CA VAL A 115 -10.10 -6.56 7.95
C VAL A 115 -10.22 -5.37 6.99
N VAL A 116 -9.09 -4.74 6.66
CA VAL A 116 -9.08 -3.61 5.72
C VAL A 116 -9.55 -4.03 4.33
N GLY A 117 -9.12 -5.19 3.85
CA GLY A 117 -9.53 -5.73 2.56
C GLY A 117 -11.04 -6.01 2.48
N LEU A 118 -11.64 -6.58 3.55
CA LEU A 118 -13.09 -6.78 3.63
C LEU A 118 -13.86 -5.46 3.63
N LEU A 119 -13.38 -4.47 4.39
CA LEU A 119 -13.97 -3.13 4.39
C LEU A 119 -13.90 -2.48 3.01
N PHE A 120 -12.77 -2.61 2.33
CA PHE A 120 -12.62 -2.11 0.96
C PHE A 120 -13.59 -2.79 0.00
N VAL A 121 -13.67 -4.13 0.03
CA VAL A 121 -14.61 -4.90 -0.82
C VAL A 121 -16.06 -4.46 -0.55
N TRP A 122 -16.41 -4.21 0.71
CA TRP A 122 -17.73 -3.70 1.07
C TRP A 122 -17.98 -2.28 0.53
N LEU A 123 -17.03 -1.36 0.73
CA LEU A 123 -17.14 0.02 0.25
C LEU A 123 -17.20 0.13 -1.27
N SER A 124 -16.53 -0.77 -1.98
CA SER A 124 -16.53 -0.82 -3.44
C SER A 124 -17.75 -1.57 -4.05
N GLY A 125 -18.69 -2.03 -3.21
CA GLY A 125 -19.86 -2.77 -3.66
C GLY A 125 -19.59 -4.24 -4.01
N GLY A 126 -18.44 -4.78 -3.66
CA GLY A 126 -18.02 -6.14 -4.04
C GLY A 126 -18.82 -7.30 -3.41
N PHE A 127 -19.86 -6.98 -2.63
CA PHE A 127 -20.87 -7.95 -2.16
C PHE A 127 -22.18 -7.86 -2.96
N THR A 128 -22.25 -6.99 -3.98
CA THR A 128 -23.40 -6.85 -4.88
C THR A 128 -23.12 -7.54 -6.22
N SER A 129 -24.14 -8.04 -6.87
CA SER A 129 -24.00 -8.72 -8.17
C SER A 129 -23.45 -7.84 -9.30
N GLU A 130 -23.45 -6.51 -9.12
CA GLU A 130 -22.98 -5.56 -10.14
C GLU A 130 -21.45 -5.36 -10.14
N ALA A 131 -20.76 -5.73 -9.04
CA ALA A 131 -19.33 -5.46 -8.85
C ALA A 131 -18.45 -6.73 -8.86
N THR A 132 -19.02 -7.89 -9.22
CA THR A 132 -18.31 -9.19 -9.17
C THR A 132 -17.60 -9.57 -10.46
N TYR A 133 -17.69 -8.72 -11.48
CA TYR A 133 -17.09 -8.96 -12.80
C TYR A 133 -15.64 -8.49 -12.86
N LEU A 134 -14.78 -9.33 -13.43
CA LEU A 134 -13.43 -8.98 -13.82
C LEU A 134 -13.36 -8.90 -15.34
N SER A 135 -13.19 -7.70 -15.87
CA SER A 135 -12.96 -7.50 -17.30
C SER A 135 -11.47 -7.69 -17.60
N ILE A 136 -11.16 -8.51 -18.59
CA ILE A 136 -9.78 -8.71 -19.05
C ILE A 136 -9.42 -7.58 -20.02
N PRO A 137 -8.43 -6.75 -19.70
CA PRO A 137 -8.03 -5.62 -20.55
C PRO A 137 -7.74 -6.08 -21.99
N PHE A 138 -8.17 -5.27 -22.96
CA PHE A 138 -8.00 -5.49 -24.39
C PHE A 138 -8.81 -6.66 -24.99
N THR A 139 -9.77 -7.19 -24.23
CA THR A 139 -10.70 -8.24 -24.71
C THR A 139 -12.13 -7.87 -24.29
N ASP A 140 -13.11 -8.47 -24.95
CA ASP A 140 -14.54 -8.38 -24.57
C ASP A 140 -14.92 -9.47 -23.54
N PHE A 141 -13.91 -10.13 -22.96
CA PHE A 141 -14.13 -11.23 -22.02
C PHE A 141 -14.29 -10.70 -20.60
N GLU A 142 -15.41 -11.04 -19.99
CA GLU A 142 -15.73 -10.74 -18.60
C GLU A 142 -15.92 -12.04 -17.82
N LEU A 143 -15.28 -12.13 -16.66
CA LEU A 143 -15.39 -13.26 -15.76
C LEU A 143 -16.19 -12.84 -14.52
N ASP A 144 -17.36 -13.42 -14.34
CA ASP A 144 -18.17 -13.20 -13.16
C ASP A 144 -17.78 -14.19 -12.05
N PHE A 145 -17.27 -13.65 -10.94
CA PHE A 145 -16.93 -14.43 -9.75
C PHE A 145 -18.11 -14.59 -8.79
N GLY A 146 -19.20 -13.86 -8.98
CA GLY A 146 -20.39 -13.94 -8.12
C GLY A 146 -20.02 -13.89 -6.63
N ILE A 147 -20.60 -14.82 -5.85
CA ILE A 147 -20.40 -14.91 -4.39
C ILE A 147 -18.94 -15.20 -3.97
N VAL A 148 -18.10 -15.67 -4.88
CA VAL A 148 -16.68 -15.99 -4.60
C VAL A 148 -15.80 -14.75 -4.71
N TYR A 149 -16.29 -13.67 -5.35
CA TYR A 149 -15.53 -12.44 -5.59
C TYR A 149 -14.82 -11.87 -4.34
N PRO A 150 -15.45 -11.74 -3.16
CA PRO A 150 -14.79 -11.21 -1.97
C PRO A 150 -13.55 -12.03 -1.57
N PHE A 151 -13.59 -13.34 -1.72
CA PHE A 151 -12.45 -14.22 -1.40
C PHE A 151 -11.32 -14.06 -2.42
N VAL A 152 -11.65 -13.94 -3.70
CA VAL A 152 -10.68 -13.68 -4.77
C VAL A 152 -10.02 -12.32 -4.57
N ALA A 153 -10.81 -11.28 -4.30
CA ALA A 153 -10.31 -9.93 -4.02
C ALA A 153 -9.38 -9.91 -2.79
N LEU A 154 -9.77 -10.56 -1.69
CA LEU A 154 -8.93 -10.67 -0.50
C LEU A 154 -7.63 -11.42 -0.76
N PHE A 155 -7.71 -12.56 -1.44
CA PHE A 155 -6.51 -13.33 -1.82
C PHE A 155 -5.54 -12.45 -2.63
N TRP A 156 -6.08 -11.68 -3.57
CA TRP A 156 -5.29 -10.77 -4.40
C TRP A 156 -4.65 -9.66 -3.57
N LEU A 157 -5.44 -8.93 -2.79
CA LEU A 157 -4.97 -7.81 -1.98
C LEU A 157 -3.91 -8.24 -0.95
N VAL A 158 -4.21 -9.29 -0.20
CA VAL A 158 -3.30 -9.81 0.84
C VAL A 158 -2.09 -10.48 0.22
N GLY A 159 -2.29 -11.30 -0.80
CA GLY A 159 -1.22 -12.03 -1.48
C GLY A 159 -0.21 -11.09 -2.12
N PHE A 160 -0.65 -10.13 -2.95
CA PHE A 160 0.25 -9.17 -3.59
C PHE A 160 0.94 -8.24 -2.61
N SER A 161 0.22 -7.73 -1.61
CA SER A 161 0.82 -6.86 -0.59
C SER A 161 1.97 -7.57 0.15
N ASN A 162 1.78 -8.85 0.51
CA ASN A 162 2.83 -9.60 1.19
C ASN A 162 3.94 -10.03 0.24
N ALA A 163 3.62 -10.40 -1.02
CA ALA A 163 4.61 -10.75 -2.02
C ALA A 163 5.56 -9.59 -2.31
N VAL A 164 5.02 -8.37 -2.53
CA VAL A 164 5.83 -7.16 -2.74
C VAL A 164 6.70 -6.87 -1.51
N ASN A 165 6.14 -6.95 -0.31
CA ASN A 165 6.89 -6.73 0.92
C ASN A 165 8.02 -7.75 1.12
N LEU A 166 7.80 -9.02 0.74
CA LEU A 166 8.82 -10.06 0.81
C LEU A 166 9.92 -9.86 -0.24
N THR A 167 9.56 -9.39 -1.42
CA THR A 167 10.50 -9.13 -2.52
C THR A 167 11.39 -7.93 -2.21
N ASP A 168 10.86 -6.93 -1.52
CA ASP A 168 11.63 -5.75 -1.12
C ASP A 168 12.64 -6.07 -0.01
N GLY A 169 12.38 -7.07 0.81
CA GLY A 169 13.28 -7.55 1.87
C GLY A 169 12.88 -7.03 3.22
#